data_383a2a2c265f8c09d17f823c8b16cc89
#
_entry.id   383a2a2c265f8c09d17f823c8b16cc89
#
_cell.length_a   1.000
_cell.length_b   1.000
_cell.length_c   1.000
_cell.angle_alpha   90.00
_cell.angle_beta   90.00
_cell.angle_gamma   90.00
#
_symmetry.space_group_name_H-M   'P 1'
#
loop_
_entity.id
_entity.type
_entity.pdbx_description
1 polymer ?
#
loop_
_entity_poly.entity_id
_entity_poly.type
_entity_poly.pdbx_seq_one_letter_code
_entity_poly.pdbx_strand_id
1 'polypeptide(L)'
;MAILKLIEIFSSWRKGRVLRKRLKPLDFGEISWKSTTGSTNQDLLLKAQSGTNQLSVAIADHQTAGKGREKRQWISEKRSSLLMSVRFEVDLVSDPISLYSMKLSVSVVRALEMLGFSEIKIKWPNDLVTIHDGELHKLAGILAQSTIKGSHASVVVGLGLNISLVNLRTLLPDDHISALSEIGQPPDVIDLAEGILREICVFDLKNDSLLAEYEKYSHTLGTHVRVEVDEEIFEGLAKRVTQTGSLVVKLDNGSEREISVGEIIHLR
;
A
#
# COMPACT_ATOMS: atom_id res chain seq x y z
N MET A 1 14.85 5.77 -30.67
CA MET A 1 13.70 5.24 -29.87
C MET A 1 13.93 3.79 -29.40
N ALA A 2 14.24 2.83 -30.27
CA ALA A 2 14.42 1.41 -29.87
C ALA A 2 15.57 1.18 -28.86
N ILE A 3 16.73 1.82 -29.04
CA ILE A 3 17.90 1.69 -28.15
C ILE A 3 17.59 2.18 -26.74
N LEU A 4 16.92 3.34 -26.58
CA LEU A 4 16.51 3.87 -25.27
C LEU A 4 15.56 2.89 -24.54
N LYS A 5 14.61 2.32 -25.26
CA LYS A 5 13.69 1.32 -24.70
C LYS A 5 14.43 0.06 -24.23
N LEU A 6 15.45 -0.40 -24.96
CA LEU A 6 16.26 -1.53 -24.55
C LEU A 6 17.10 -1.23 -23.31
N ILE A 7 17.68 -0.03 -23.20
CA ILE A 7 18.42 0.40 -22.01
C ILE A 7 17.51 0.41 -20.78
N GLU A 8 16.30 0.90 -20.91
CA GLU A 8 15.31 0.94 -19.82
C GLU A 8 14.91 -0.47 -19.36
N ILE A 9 14.60 -1.38 -20.30
CA ILE A 9 14.27 -2.77 -20.01
C ILE A 9 15.43 -3.44 -19.25
N PHE A 10 16.67 -3.25 -19.74
CA PHE A 10 17.85 -3.79 -19.10
C PHE A 10 18.09 -3.24 -17.69
N SER A 11 17.91 -1.92 -17.51
CA SER A 11 17.99 -1.27 -16.19
C SER A 11 17.00 -1.86 -15.20
N SER A 12 15.74 -2.00 -15.58
CA SER A 12 14.68 -2.56 -14.71
C SER A 12 14.94 -4.03 -14.40
N TRP A 13 15.34 -4.82 -15.39
CA TRP A 13 15.74 -6.22 -15.20
C TRP A 13 16.91 -6.35 -14.20
N ARG A 14 17.92 -5.48 -14.31
CA ARG A 14 19.05 -5.44 -13.38
C ARG A 14 18.60 -5.14 -11.94
N LYS A 15 17.70 -4.17 -11.74
CA LYS A 15 17.13 -3.86 -10.43
C LYS A 15 16.45 -5.10 -9.82
N GLY A 16 15.60 -5.78 -10.58
CA GLY A 16 14.94 -7.00 -10.13
C GLY A 16 15.91 -8.13 -9.77
N ARG A 17 17.02 -8.26 -10.52
CA ARG A 17 18.06 -9.23 -10.22
C ARG A 17 18.82 -8.90 -8.93
N VAL A 18 19.13 -7.62 -8.69
CA VAL A 18 19.80 -7.16 -7.47
C VAL A 18 18.89 -7.40 -6.27
N LEU A 19 17.63 -6.97 -6.35
CA LEU A 19 16.64 -7.15 -5.28
C LEU A 19 16.45 -8.62 -4.92
N ARG A 20 16.30 -9.51 -5.93
CA ARG A 20 16.17 -10.96 -5.70
C ARG A 20 17.39 -11.54 -5.00
N LYS A 21 18.60 -11.10 -5.36
CA LYS A 21 19.83 -11.54 -4.71
C LYS A 21 19.88 -11.13 -3.24
N ARG A 22 19.45 -9.90 -2.91
CA ARG A 22 19.43 -9.36 -1.55
C ARG A 22 18.38 -10.05 -0.67
N LEU A 23 17.25 -10.43 -1.27
CA LEU A 23 16.12 -11.08 -0.57
C LEU A 23 16.20 -12.61 -0.58
N LYS A 24 17.25 -13.21 -1.15
CA LYS A 24 17.40 -14.67 -1.24
C LYS A 24 17.16 -15.41 0.09
N PRO A 25 17.55 -14.87 1.28
CA PRO A 25 17.30 -15.55 2.56
C PRO A 25 15.83 -15.59 3.00
N LEU A 26 14.92 -14.86 2.34
CA LEU A 26 13.53 -14.67 2.77
C LEU A 26 12.49 -15.43 1.93
N ASP A 27 12.88 -16.48 1.25
CA ASP A 27 12.01 -17.42 0.51
C ASP A 27 10.90 -16.77 -0.34
N PHE A 28 11.20 -15.63 -0.97
CA PHE A 28 10.34 -15.08 -2.00
C PHE A 28 10.41 -15.97 -3.25
N GLY A 29 9.24 -16.26 -3.83
CA GLY A 29 9.17 -16.95 -5.11
C GLY A 29 9.66 -16.04 -6.25
N GLU A 30 8.77 -15.61 -7.11
CA GLU A 30 9.16 -14.73 -8.22
C GLU A 30 9.21 -13.26 -7.79
N ILE A 31 10.32 -12.58 -8.09
CA ILE A 31 10.44 -11.12 -8.02
C ILE A 31 10.69 -10.62 -9.44
N SER A 32 9.75 -9.84 -9.98
CA SER A 32 9.83 -9.23 -11.31
C SER A 32 9.91 -7.71 -11.22
N TRP A 33 10.75 -7.10 -12.06
CA TRP A 33 10.82 -5.64 -12.21
C TRP A 33 10.75 -5.27 -13.69
N LYS A 34 9.71 -4.56 -14.08
CA LYS A 34 9.46 -4.15 -15.47
C LYS A 34 9.71 -2.64 -15.63
N SER A 35 10.15 -2.22 -16.81
CA SER A 35 10.23 -0.79 -17.13
C SER A 35 8.85 -0.15 -17.26
N THR A 36 7.88 -0.91 -17.79
CA THR A 36 6.49 -0.47 -17.95
C THR A 36 5.57 -1.68 -17.92
N THR A 37 4.43 -1.53 -17.27
CA THR A 37 3.33 -2.50 -17.30
C THR A 37 1.98 -1.79 -17.30
N GLY A 38 0.90 -2.49 -17.54
CA GLY A 38 -0.45 -1.98 -17.31
C GLY A 38 -0.70 -1.71 -15.83
N SER A 39 -0.53 -2.75 -14.99
CA SER A 39 -0.67 -2.69 -13.53
C SER A 39 0.08 -3.85 -12.90
N THR A 40 0.86 -3.58 -11.85
CA THR A 40 1.58 -4.61 -11.08
C THR A 40 0.63 -5.57 -10.37
N ASN A 41 -0.53 -5.08 -9.88
CA ASN A 41 -1.59 -5.94 -9.35
C ASN A 41 -2.10 -6.92 -10.41
N GLN A 42 -2.41 -6.42 -11.60
CA GLN A 42 -2.93 -7.25 -12.68
C GLN A 42 -1.91 -8.30 -13.13
N ASP A 43 -0.62 -7.95 -13.16
CA ASP A 43 0.47 -8.88 -13.49
C ASP A 43 0.48 -10.09 -12.54
N LEU A 44 0.25 -9.87 -11.22
CA LEU A 44 0.22 -10.93 -10.23
C LEU A 44 -1.10 -11.70 -10.21
N LEU A 45 -2.23 -11.02 -10.41
CA LEU A 45 -3.55 -11.67 -10.48
C LEU A 45 -3.62 -12.66 -11.64
N LEU A 46 -3.04 -12.34 -12.81
CA LEU A 46 -2.95 -13.25 -13.93
C LEU A 46 -2.09 -14.49 -13.63
N LYS A 47 -1.03 -14.31 -12.82
CA LYS A 47 -0.15 -15.41 -12.38
C LYS A 47 -0.79 -16.26 -11.26
N ALA A 48 -1.70 -15.71 -10.48
CA ALA A 48 -2.43 -16.44 -9.43
C ALA A 48 -3.18 -17.66 -9.98
N GLN A 49 -3.57 -17.64 -11.26
CA GLN A 49 -4.22 -18.75 -11.93
C GLN A 49 -3.29 -19.97 -12.17
N SER A 50 -1.97 -19.81 -12.05
CA SER A 50 -0.96 -20.83 -12.31
C SER A 50 -0.46 -21.62 -11.08
N GLY A 51 -1.00 -21.34 -9.87
CA GLY A 51 -0.86 -22.26 -8.71
C GLY A 51 0.48 -22.29 -7.98
N THR A 52 1.23 -21.18 -7.94
CA THR A 52 2.47 -21.11 -7.11
C THR A 52 2.12 -20.57 -5.73
N ASN A 53 2.44 -21.32 -4.67
CA ASN A 53 2.12 -20.98 -3.26
C ASN A 53 3.11 -20.02 -2.58
N GLN A 54 4.09 -19.47 -3.28
CA GLN A 54 5.10 -18.60 -2.71
C GLN A 54 4.75 -17.12 -2.85
N LEU A 55 5.18 -16.30 -1.89
CA LEU A 55 5.12 -14.85 -1.99
C LEU A 55 5.76 -14.37 -3.29
N SER A 56 4.98 -13.74 -4.15
CA SER A 56 5.48 -13.21 -5.43
C SER A 56 5.38 -11.70 -5.47
N VAL A 57 6.35 -11.06 -6.13
CA VAL A 57 6.48 -9.60 -6.18
C VAL A 57 6.55 -9.12 -7.63
N ALA A 58 5.74 -8.11 -7.94
CA ALA A 58 5.85 -7.37 -9.20
C ALA A 58 6.13 -5.90 -8.93
N ILE A 59 7.16 -5.35 -9.58
CA ILE A 59 7.53 -3.94 -9.50
C ILE A 59 7.60 -3.37 -10.91
N ALA A 60 7.26 -2.09 -11.06
CA ALA A 60 7.38 -1.40 -12.33
C ALA A 60 7.92 0.04 -12.15
N ASP A 61 8.72 0.51 -13.13
CA ASP A 61 9.14 1.91 -13.18
C ASP A 61 8.01 2.84 -13.68
N HIS A 62 6.98 2.26 -14.33
CA HIS A 62 5.79 2.98 -14.80
C HIS A 62 4.60 2.04 -14.98
N GLN A 63 3.39 2.53 -14.61
CA GLN A 63 2.10 1.89 -14.90
C GLN A 63 1.29 2.74 -15.87
N THR A 64 0.77 2.11 -16.93
CA THR A 64 -0.10 2.79 -17.93
C THR A 64 -1.58 2.69 -17.58
N ALA A 65 -1.97 1.82 -16.64
CA ALA A 65 -3.33 1.60 -16.19
C ALA A 65 -3.34 1.29 -14.69
N GLY A 66 -2.63 2.13 -13.89
CA GLY A 66 -2.61 2.05 -12.44
C GLY A 66 -4.02 2.18 -11.86
N LYS A 67 -4.36 1.37 -10.85
CA LYS A 67 -5.69 1.32 -10.24
C LYS A 67 -5.64 1.79 -8.80
N GLY A 68 -6.64 2.58 -8.41
CA GLY A 68 -7.02 2.89 -7.04
C GLY A 68 -8.32 2.22 -6.66
N ARG A 69 -8.86 2.53 -5.46
CA ARG A 69 -10.19 2.10 -5.01
C ARG A 69 -11.28 2.78 -5.85
N GLU A 70 -12.48 2.21 -5.85
CA GLU A 70 -13.69 2.82 -6.46
C GLU A 70 -13.49 3.26 -7.91
N LYS A 71 -12.76 2.43 -8.69
CA LYS A 71 -12.43 2.68 -10.11
C LYS A 71 -11.56 3.93 -10.33
N ARG A 72 -11.02 4.60 -9.29
CA ARG A 72 -10.06 5.69 -9.44
C ARG A 72 -8.77 5.16 -10.08
N GLN A 73 -8.03 6.05 -10.73
CA GLN A 73 -6.73 5.71 -11.30
C GLN A 73 -5.61 6.12 -10.36
N TRP A 74 -4.56 5.30 -10.29
CA TRP A 74 -3.28 5.72 -9.72
C TRP A 74 -2.43 6.32 -10.84
N ILE A 75 -2.19 7.61 -10.76
CA ILE A 75 -1.40 8.36 -11.74
C ILE A 75 0.00 8.56 -11.16
N SER A 76 1.03 8.25 -11.93
CA SER A 76 2.42 8.51 -11.58
C SER A 76 3.24 8.72 -12.83
N GLU A 77 4.25 9.55 -12.71
CA GLU A 77 5.26 9.68 -13.76
C GLU A 77 6.23 8.49 -13.70
N LYS A 78 6.94 8.31 -14.79
CA LYS A 78 7.94 7.27 -14.88
C LYS A 78 9.06 7.49 -13.86
N ARG A 79 9.28 6.50 -12.98
CA ARG A 79 10.30 6.51 -11.91
C ARG A 79 10.07 7.56 -10.80
N SER A 80 8.90 8.18 -10.74
CA SER A 80 8.56 9.13 -9.67
C SER A 80 7.92 8.44 -8.46
N SER A 81 7.61 7.15 -8.55
CA SER A 81 6.95 6.36 -7.51
C SER A 81 7.53 4.95 -7.44
N LEU A 82 7.50 4.35 -6.25
CA LEU A 82 7.61 2.89 -6.12
C LEU A 82 6.23 2.28 -6.39
N LEU A 83 6.12 1.57 -7.51
CA LEU A 83 4.92 0.85 -7.93
C LEU A 83 5.17 -0.64 -7.73
N MET A 84 4.69 -1.19 -6.63
CA MET A 84 4.98 -2.56 -6.19
C MET A 84 3.70 -3.29 -5.81
N SER A 85 3.62 -4.57 -6.11
CA SER A 85 2.55 -5.46 -5.63
C SER A 85 3.15 -6.72 -5.06
N VAL A 86 2.52 -7.24 -4.00
CA VAL A 86 2.88 -8.51 -3.37
C VAL A 86 1.66 -9.42 -3.40
N ARG A 87 1.85 -10.67 -3.82
CA ARG A 87 0.83 -11.71 -3.81
C ARG A 87 1.04 -12.63 -2.62
N PHE A 88 -0.03 -12.88 -1.89
CA PHE A 88 -0.14 -13.83 -0.79
C PHE A 88 -1.12 -14.92 -1.17
N GLU A 89 -0.83 -16.16 -0.83
CA GLU A 89 -1.79 -17.26 -0.86
C GLU A 89 -2.41 -17.38 0.54
N VAL A 90 -3.73 -17.41 0.60
CA VAL A 90 -4.48 -17.18 1.83
C VAL A 90 -5.52 -18.27 2.00
N ASP A 91 -5.63 -18.81 3.20
CA ASP A 91 -6.78 -19.59 3.64
C ASP A 91 -7.87 -18.64 4.19
N LEU A 92 -8.97 -18.51 3.47
CA LEU A 92 -10.07 -17.58 3.83
C LEU A 92 -10.75 -17.92 5.15
N VAL A 93 -10.57 -19.13 5.68
CA VAL A 93 -11.13 -19.54 6.97
C VAL A 93 -10.36 -18.92 8.13
N SER A 94 -9.04 -18.73 7.96
CA SER A 94 -8.16 -18.25 9.03
C SER A 94 -7.78 -16.77 8.92
N ASP A 95 -7.71 -16.23 7.71
CA ASP A 95 -7.03 -14.96 7.48
C ASP A 95 -7.91 -13.93 6.72
N PRO A 96 -8.47 -12.92 7.40
CA PRO A 96 -9.20 -11.82 6.75
C PRO A 96 -8.33 -11.07 5.74
N ILE A 97 -8.84 -10.88 4.52
CA ILE A 97 -8.12 -10.24 3.40
C ILE A 97 -7.66 -8.81 3.74
N SER A 98 -8.46 -8.08 4.51
CA SER A 98 -8.17 -6.71 4.97
C SER A 98 -6.86 -6.59 5.74
N LEU A 99 -6.47 -7.63 6.50
CA LEU A 99 -5.23 -7.63 7.27
C LEU A 99 -3.98 -7.56 6.39
N TYR A 100 -4.05 -8.02 5.15
CA TYR A 100 -2.92 -7.94 4.22
C TYR A 100 -2.64 -6.50 3.76
N SER A 101 -3.69 -5.66 3.63
CA SER A 101 -3.52 -4.21 3.41
C SER A 101 -2.90 -3.54 4.63
N MET A 102 -3.34 -3.89 5.84
CA MET A 102 -2.77 -3.36 7.08
C MET A 102 -1.31 -3.80 7.23
N LYS A 103 -1.00 -5.06 6.96
CA LYS A 103 0.36 -5.60 6.98
C LYS A 103 1.27 -4.81 6.05
N LEU A 104 0.85 -4.54 4.82
CA LEU A 104 1.63 -3.72 3.89
C LEU A 104 1.78 -2.29 4.39
N SER A 105 0.70 -1.66 4.91
CA SER A 105 0.76 -0.30 5.47
C SER A 105 1.80 -0.16 6.57
N VAL A 106 1.75 -1.05 7.57
CA VAL A 106 2.70 -1.07 8.69
C VAL A 106 4.12 -1.34 8.19
N SER A 107 4.29 -2.31 7.28
CA SER A 107 5.61 -2.64 6.73
C SER A 107 6.24 -1.46 5.98
N VAL A 108 5.43 -0.67 5.25
CA VAL A 108 5.93 0.53 4.54
C VAL A 108 6.34 1.60 5.54
N VAL A 109 5.50 1.90 6.55
CA VAL A 109 5.83 2.94 7.54
C VAL A 109 7.10 2.57 8.31
N ARG A 110 7.24 1.33 8.78
CA ARG A 110 8.43 0.86 9.49
C ARG A 110 9.69 0.90 8.63
N ALA A 111 9.61 0.46 7.38
CA ALA A 111 10.73 0.54 6.46
C ALA A 111 11.16 2.00 6.21
N LEU A 112 10.20 2.92 6.08
CA LEU A 112 10.48 4.34 5.93
C LEU A 112 11.05 4.97 7.21
N GLU A 113 10.55 4.59 8.39
CA GLU A 113 11.10 5.02 9.69
C GLU A 113 12.58 4.60 9.83
N MET A 114 12.93 3.36 9.47
CA MET A 114 14.31 2.87 9.44
C MET A 114 15.21 3.61 8.44
N LEU A 115 14.64 4.19 7.40
CA LEU A 115 15.31 5.02 6.40
C LEU A 115 15.33 6.52 6.77
N GLY A 116 14.85 6.88 7.97
CA GLY A 116 14.90 8.25 8.49
C GLY A 116 13.64 9.09 8.25
N PHE A 117 12.54 8.49 7.80
CA PHE A 117 11.25 9.16 7.58
C PHE A 117 10.28 8.83 8.72
N SER A 118 10.25 9.62 9.79
CA SER A 118 9.55 9.31 11.05
C SER A 118 8.12 9.85 11.16
N GLU A 119 7.69 10.78 10.29
CA GLU A 119 6.41 11.50 10.43
C GLU A 119 5.30 10.98 9.49
N ILE A 120 5.40 9.72 9.09
CA ILE A 120 4.43 9.10 8.20
C ILE A 120 3.37 8.40 9.04
N LYS A 121 2.10 8.65 8.74
CA LYS A 121 0.93 8.08 9.42
C LYS A 121 0.08 7.26 8.48
N ILE A 122 -0.71 6.36 9.07
CA ILE A 122 -1.68 5.54 8.35
C ILE A 122 -3.06 6.20 8.49
N LYS A 123 -3.67 6.55 7.36
CA LYS A 123 -5.07 6.95 7.27
C LYS A 123 -5.89 5.73 6.83
N TRP A 124 -6.75 5.26 7.71
CA TRP A 124 -7.65 4.14 7.39
C TRP A 124 -8.52 4.49 6.17
N PRO A 125 -8.81 3.57 5.25
CA PRO A 125 -8.40 2.16 5.31
C PRO A 125 -7.06 1.87 4.62
N ASN A 126 -6.50 2.74 3.79
CA ASN A 126 -5.54 2.33 2.78
C ASN A 126 -4.54 3.40 2.33
N ASP A 127 -4.45 4.52 3.02
CA ASP A 127 -3.56 5.61 2.64
C ASP A 127 -2.45 5.81 3.67
N LEU A 128 -1.25 6.12 3.18
CA LEU A 128 -0.19 6.68 4.00
C LEU A 128 -0.13 8.18 3.75
N VAL A 129 0.00 8.93 4.83
CA VAL A 129 -0.09 10.38 4.79
C VAL A 129 1.06 11.03 5.55
N THR A 130 1.39 12.24 5.13
CA THR A 130 2.19 13.21 5.88
C THR A 130 1.31 14.37 6.32
N ILE A 131 1.75 15.14 7.30
CA ILE A 131 1.01 16.31 7.81
C ILE A 131 1.84 17.55 7.48
N HIS A 132 1.26 18.47 6.70
CA HIS A 132 1.85 19.78 6.38
C HIS A 132 0.82 20.86 6.72
N ASP A 133 1.21 21.82 7.52
CA ASP A 133 0.34 22.94 7.97
C ASP A 133 -1.00 22.48 8.57
N GLY A 134 -1.00 21.31 9.23
CA GLY A 134 -2.20 20.70 9.82
C GLY A 134 -3.10 19.94 8.84
N GLU A 135 -2.74 19.90 7.56
CA GLU A 135 -3.46 19.17 6.51
C GLU A 135 -2.82 17.83 6.20
N LEU A 136 -3.66 16.85 5.86
CA LEU A 136 -3.19 15.52 5.44
C LEU A 136 -2.86 15.51 3.96
N HIS A 137 -1.63 15.11 3.64
CA HIS A 137 -1.18 14.93 2.26
C HIS A 137 -0.88 13.47 1.99
N LYS A 138 -1.45 12.94 0.92
CA LYS A 138 -1.30 11.54 0.54
C LYS A 138 0.10 11.25 -0.02
N LEU A 139 0.86 10.44 0.72
CA LEU A 139 2.17 9.97 0.33
C LEU A 139 2.08 8.66 -0.46
N ALA A 140 1.19 7.75 -0.04
CA ALA A 140 1.02 6.46 -0.69
C ALA A 140 -0.43 5.98 -0.63
N GLY A 141 -0.79 5.12 -1.58
CA GLY A 141 -2.05 4.38 -1.60
C GLY A 141 -1.81 2.88 -1.68
N ILE A 142 -2.66 2.11 -0.99
CA ILE A 142 -2.61 0.65 -0.97
C ILE A 142 -3.92 0.10 -1.53
N LEU A 143 -3.83 -0.90 -2.40
CA LEU A 143 -4.98 -1.53 -3.04
C LEU A 143 -4.88 -3.05 -2.96
N ALA A 144 -5.73 -3.68 -2.15
CA ALA A 144 -5.90 -5.11 -2.16
C ALA A 144 -6.92 -5.55 -3.21
N GLN A 145 -6.60 -6.61 -3.91
CA GLN A 145 -7.47 -7.31 -4.84
C GLN A 145 -7.29 -8.81 -4.64
N SER A 146 -8.34 -9.61 -4.82
CA SER A 146 -8.26 -11.04 -4.62
C SER A 146 -8.92 -11.82 -5.75
N THR A 147 -8.44 -13.05 -5.92
CA THR A 147 -9.10 -14.08 -6.71
C THR A 147 -9.36 -15.27 -5.79
N ILE A 148 -10.62 -15.67 -5.65
CA ILE A 148 -11.04 -16.73 -4.74
C ILE A 148 -11.26 -18.02 -5.51
N LYS A 149 -10.77 -19.15 -4.99
CA LYS A 149 -10.97 -20.48 -5.52
C LYS A 149 -11.24 -21.48 -4.39
N GLY A 150 -12.50 -21.80 -4.16
CA GLY A 150 -12.90 -22.63 -3.01
C GLY A 150 -12.64 -21.92 -1.67
N SER A 151 -11.90 -22.57 -0.76
CA SER A 151 -11.52 -22.00 0.54
C SER A 151 -10.23 -21.17 0.51
N HIS A 152 -9.55 -21.09 -0.63
CA HIS A 152 -8.30 -20.35 -0.78
C HIS A 152 -8.48 -19.09 -1.61
N ALA A 153 -7.69 -18.09 -1.33
CA ALA A 153 -7.59 -16.87 -2.12
C ALA A 153 -6.13 -16.54 -2.43
N SER A 154 -5.91 -16.04 -3.65
CA SER A 154 -4.71 -15.28 -3.95
C SER A 154 -5.01 -13.80 -3.72
N VAL A 155 -4.44 -13.23 -2.68
CA VAL A 155 -4.58 -11.81 -2.34
C VAL A 155 -3.38 -11.06 -2.90
N VAL A 156 -3.62 -10.07 -3.75
CA VAL A 156 -2.60 -9.17 -4.29
C VAL A 156 -2.78 -7.81 -3.67
N VAL A 157 -1.76 -7.34 -2.97
CA VAL A 157 -1.75 -6.01 -2.34
C VAL A 157 -0.75 -5.13 -3.07
N GLY A 158 -1.25 -4.07 -3.71
CA GLY A 158 -0.47 -3.09 -4.44
C GLY A 158 -0.16 -1.87 -3.60
N LEU A 159 1.02 -1.33 -3.80
CA LEU A 159 1.54 -0.09 -3.25
C LEU A 159 1.85 0.87 -4.39
N GLY A 160 1.32 2.09 -4.31
CA GLY A 160 1.83 3.26 -5.01
C GLY A 160 2.39 4.24 -3.99
N LEU A 161 3.71 4.39 -3.92
CA LEU A 161 4.38 5.30 -3.00
C LEU A 161 5.09 6.39 -3.79
N ASN A 162 4.73 7.64 -3.55
CA ASN A 162 5.33 8.80 -4.22
C ASN A 162 6.75 9.06 -3.71
N ILE A 163 7.71 9.04 -4.63
CA ILE A 163 9.11 9.37 -4.34
C ILE A 163 9.39 10.84 -4.69
N SER A 164 8.84 11.32 -5.82
CA SER A 164 8.99 12.69 -6.31
C SER A 164 7.73 13.16 -7.05
N LEU A 165 7.41 14.46 -7.00
CA LEU A 165 6.21 15.06 -7.61
C LEU A 165 6.53 16.10 -8.71
N VAL A 166 7.68 16.01 -9.38
CA VAL A 166 8.20 17.08 -10.26
C VAL A 166 7.16 17.68 -11.22
N ASN A 167 6.31 16.86 -11.84
CA ASN A 167 5.22 17.35 -12.70
C ASN A 167 3.82 16.88 -12.23
N LEU A 168 3.74 15.98 -11.25
CA LEU A 168 2.45 15.42 -10.83
C LEU A 168 1.51 16.48 -10.24
N ARG A 169 2.04 17.49 -9.53
CA ARG A 169 1.26 18.64 -9.04
C ARG A 169 0.60 19.45 -10.17
N THR A 170 1.19 19.46 -11.37
CA THR A 170 0.59 20.11 -12.54
C THR A 170 -0.58 19.30 -13.11
N LEU A 171 -0.53 17.97 -12.96
CA LEU A 171 -1.59 17.07 -13.41
C LEU A 171 -2.73 16.95 -12.40
N LEU A 172 -2.43 17.13 -11.12
CA LEU A 172 -3.35 17.00 -9.97
C LEU A 172 -3.21 18.22 -9.05
N PRO A 173 -3.59 19.43 -9.51
CA PRO A 173 -3.31 20.68 -8.79
C PRO A 173 -4.12 20.82 -7.48
N ASP A 174 -5.30 20.20 -7.40
CA ASP A 174 -6.22 20.29 -6.27
C ASP A 174 -6.07 19.13 -5.27
N ASP A 175 -5.20 18.16 -5.56
CA ASP A 175 -5.01 17.01 -4.71
C ASP A 175 -3.99 17.30 -3.60
N HIS A 176 -4.36 16.97 -2.35
CA HIS A 176 -3.45 16.96 -1.21
C HIS A 176 -2.52 15.73 -1.32
N ILE A 177 -1.46 15.86 -2.12
CA ILE A 177 -0.46 14.82 -2.34
C ILE A 177 0.91 15.25 -1.80
N SER A 178 1.69 14.26 -1.34
CA SER A 178 3.06 14.42 -0.88
C SER A 178 3.97 13.37 -1.51
N ALA A 179 5.29 13.57 -1.39
CA ALA A 179 6.31 12.62 -1.81
C ALA A 179 7.49 12.62 -0.83
N LEU A 180 8.29 11.56 -0.86
CA LEU A 180 9.48 11.44 0.01
C LEU A 180 10.45 12.60 -0.19
N SER A 181 10.59 13.11 -1.43
CA SER A 181 11.47 14.25 -1.75
C SER A 181 11.05 15.57 -1.09
N GLU A 182 9.85 15.67 -0.54
CA GLU A 182 9.36 16.88 0.15
C GLU A 182 9.64 16.83 1.67
N ILE A 183 9.86 15.62 2.19
CA ILE A 183 10.08 15.38 3.62
C ILE A 183 11.48 14.86 3.94
N GLY A 184 12.34 14.69 2.93
CA GLY A 184 13.73 14.24 3.11
C GLY A 184 14.40 13.87 1.78
N GLN A 185 15.63 13.35 1.87
CA GLN A 185 16.35 12.80 0.73
C GLN A 185 15.83 11.39 0.41
N PRO A 186 15.18 11.17 -0.75
CA PRO A 186 14.67 9.84 -1.09
C PRO A 186 15.80 8.79 -1.14
N PRO A 187 15.57 7.59 -0.61
CA PRO A 187 16.53 6.48 -0.72
C PRO A 187 16.57 5.94 -2.15
N ASP A 188 17.59 5.09 -2.43
CA ASP A 188 17.57 4.28 -3.65
C ASP A 188 16.32 3.40 -3.67
N VAL A 189 15.68 3.32 -4.83
CA VAL A 189 14.40 2.60 -4.97
C VAL A 189 14.52 1.09 -4.69
N ILE A 190 15.72 0.49 -4.85
CA ILE A 190 15.96 -0.91 -4.51
C ILE A 190 16.05 -1.06 -2.99
N ASP A 191 16.71 -0.13 -2.29
CA ASP A 191 16.83 -0.13 -0.84
C ASP A 191 15.45 0.04 -0.20
N LEU A 192 14.63 0.93 -0.75
CA LEU A 192 13.25 1.13 -0.33
C LEU A 192 12.40 -0.14 -0.51
N ALA A 193 12.45 -0.75 -1.69
CA ALA A 193 11.72 -1.98 -1.98
C ALA A 193 12.20 -3.14 -1.10
N GLU A 194 13.50 -3.28 -0.89
CA GLU A 194 14.09 -4.30 0.00
C GLU A 194 13.62 -4.12 1.44
N GLY A 195 13.70 -2.90 1.99
CA GLY A 195 13.25 -2.59 3.35
C GLY A 195 11.80 -2.98 3.58
N ILE A 196 10.91 -2.57 2.67
CA ILE A 196 9.48 -2.90 2.75
C ILE A 196 9.25 -4.42 2.70
N LEU A 197 9.91 -5.13 1.78
CA LEU A 197 9.74 -6.57 1.62
C LEU A 197 10.30 -7.36 2.82
N ARG A 198 11.35 -6.87 3.48
CA ARG A 198 11.85 -7.44 4.73
C ARG A 198 10.83 -7.27 5.85
N GLU A 199 10.26 -6.07 6.01
CA GLU A 199 9.24 -5.79 7.03
C GLU A 199 7.95 -6.60 6.81
N ILE A 200 7.55 -6.89 5.57
CA ILE A 200 6.44 -7.80 5.28
C ILE A 200 6.67 -9.18 5.91
N CYS A 201 7.91 -9.68 5.96
CA CYS A 201 8.23 -10.98 6.53
C CYS A 201 8.31 -10.97 8.07
N VAL A 202 8.35 -9.81 8.72
CA VAL A 202 8.41 -9.69 10.20
C VAL A 202 7.07 -10.01 10.85
N PHE A 203 5.95 -9.60 10.22
CA PHE A 203 4.63 -9.72 10.83
C PHE A 203 3.95 -11.04 10.48
N ASP A 204 3.58 -11.79 11.51
CA ASP A 204 2.58 -12.87 11.40
C ASP A 204 1.19 -12.27 11.62
N LEU A 205 0.24 -12.55 10.70
CA LEU A 205 -1.15 -12.08 10.81
C LEU A 205 -1.91 -12.68 11.99
N LYS A 206 -1.42 -13.81 12.54
CA LYS A 206 -2.00 -14.48 13.70
C LYS A 206 -1.59 -13.87 15.04
N ASN A 207 -0.73 -12.83 15.00
CA ASN A 207 -0.21 -12.18 16.19
C ASN A 207 -0.81 -10.79 16.34
N ASP A 208 -1.24 -10.42 17.54
CA ASP A 208 -1.77 -9.08 17.88
C ASP A 208 -0.75 -7.94 17.64
N SER A 209 0.51 -8.28 17.38
CA SER A 209 1.57 -7.31 17.09
C SER A 209 1.28 -6.43 15.87
N LEU A 210 0.61 -6.96 14.83
CA LEU A 210 0.25 -6.16 13.65
C LEU A 210 -0.75 -5.06 14.00
N LEU A 211 -1.77 -5.38 14.79
CA LEU A 211 -2.79 -4.40 15.21
C LEU A 211 -2.18 -3.31 16.10
N ALA A 212 -1.35 -3.71 17.07
CA ALA A 212 -0.66 -2.76 17.95
C ALA A 212 0.24 -1.79 17.16
N GLU A 213 1.01 -2.29 16.18
CA GLU A 213 1.82 -1.42 15.33
C GLU A 213 0.94 -0.54 14.42
N TYR A 214 -0.17 -1.08 13.89
CA TYR A 214 -1.10 -0.27 13.09
C TYR A 214 -1.70 0.86 13.92
N GLU A 215 -2.13 0.60 15.16
CA GLU A 215 -2.67 1.62 16.08
C GLU A 215 -1.64 2.72 16.39
N LYS A 216 -0.38 2.33 16.64
CA LYS A 216 0.74 3.26 16.88
C LYS A 216 0.92 4.27 15.73
N TYR A 217 0.79 3.80 14.48
CA TYR A 217 0.99 4.64 13.30
C TYR A 217 -0.31 5.26 12.78
N SER A 218 -1.47 4.88 13.31
CA SER A 218 -2.76 5.38 12.83
C SER A 218 -2.94 6.86 13.12
N HIS A 219 -3.30 7.63 12.09
CA HIS A 219 -3.79 8.99 12.24
C HIS A 219 -5.30 9.02 12.50
N THR A 220 -6.01 7.99 12.02
CA THR A 220 -7.48 7.95 12.10
C THR A 220 -7.99 7.69 13.51
N LEU A 221 -7.31 6.81 14.27
CA LEU A 221 -7.77 6.45 15.61
C LEU A 221 -7.65 7.62 16.61
N GLY A 222 -8.66 7.79 17.43
CA GLY A 222 -8.76 8.90 18.39
C GLY A 222 -9.23 10.22 17.78
N THR A 223 -9.55 10.27 16.49
CA THR A 223 -10.05 11.48 15.82
C THR A 223 -11.54 11.39 15.52
N HIS A 224 -12.23 12.56 15.47
CA HIS A 224 -13.57 12.64 14.93
C HIS A 224 -13.55 12.54 13.40
N VAL A 225 -14.40 11.69 12.87
CA VAL A 225 -14.44 11.37 11.44
C VAL A 225 -15.88 11.45 10.92
N ARG A 226 -16.01 11.91 9.68
CA ARG A 226 -17.18 11.65 8.85
C ARG A 226 -16.90 10.41 8.02
N VAL A 227 -17.83 9.49 8.05
CA VAL A 227 -17.78 8.23 7.31
C VAL A 227 -18.79 8.30 6.18
N GLU A 228 -18.32 7.98 4.98
CA GLU A 228 -19.15 7.82 3.79
C GLU A 228 -19.06 6.35 3.35
N VAL A 229 -20.17 5.63 3.45
CA VAL A 229 -20.27 4.22 3.06
C VAL A 229 -21.61 4.00 2.35
N ASP A 230 -21.54 3.52 1.11
CA ASP A 230 -22.69 3.40 0.22
C ASP A 230 -23.44 4.73 0.08
N GLU A 231 -24.71 4.80 0.49
CA GLU A 231 -25.52 6.03 0.51
C GLU A 231 -25.66 6.65 1.92
N GLU A 232 -24.94 6.09 2.91
CA GLU A 232 -24.99 6.56 4.29
C GLU A 232 -23.82 7.46 4.63
N ILE A 233 -24.12 8.55 5.35
CA ILE A 233 -23.13 9.47 5.93
C ILE A 233 -23.41 9.57 7.41
N PHE A 234 -22.40 9.38 8.25
CA PHE A 234 -22.49 9.59 9.69
C PHE A 234 -21.16 10.07 10.27
N GLU A 235 -21.19 10.62 11.47
CA GLU A 235 -20.02 11.16 12.17
C GLU A 235 -19.85 10.48 13.52
N GLY A 236 -18.61 10.47 14.01
CA GLY A 236 -18.28 9.93 15.32
C GLY A 236 -16.79 9.83 15.57
N LEU A 237 -16.44 9.32 16.73
CA LEU A 237 -15.06 9.08 17.13
C LEU A 237 -14.56 7.74 16.58
N ALA A 238 -13.50 7.75 15.77
CA ALA A 238 -12.80 6.56 15.33
C ALA A 238 -12.07 5.90 16.52
N LYS A 239 -12.62 4.80 17.06
CA LYS A 239 -12.24 4.28 18.38
C LYS A 239 -11.13 3.24 18.33
N ARG A 240 -11.26 2.25 17.46
CA ARG A 240 -10.31 1.14 17.31
C ARG A 240 -10.45 0.46 15.95
N VAL A 241 -9.49 -0.36 15.62
CA VAL A 241 -9.58 -1.32 14.51
C VAL A 241 -9.80 -2.71 15.10
N THR A 242 -10.67 -3.51 14.47
CA THR A 242 -10.95 -4.89 14.88
C THR A 242 -9.85 -5.85 14.42
N GLN A 243 -9.87 -7.07 14.92
CA GLN A 243 -8.99 -8.15 14.46
C GLN A 243 -9.19 -8.51 12.98
N THR A 244 -10.28 -8.07 12.37
CA THR A 244 -10.54 -8.23 10.93
C THR A 244 -10.13 -7.00 10.12
N GLY A 245 -9.59 -5.94 10.74
CA GLY A 245 -9.18 -4.71 10.05
C GLY A 245 -10.32 -3.70 9.82
N SER A 246 -11.52 -3.97 10.34
CA SER A 246 -12.64 -3.01 10.29
C SER A 246 -12.43 -1.86 11.27
N LEU A 247 -12.88 -0.65 10.92
CA LEU A 247 -12.89 0.51 11.80
C LEU A 247 -14.16 0.52 12.65
N VAL A 248 -14.03 0.69 13.96
CA VAL A 248 -15.17 0.92 14.87
C VAL A 248 -15.26 2.40 15.17
N VAL A 249 -16.42 2.99 14.85
CA VAL A 249 -16.74 4.40 15.11
C VAL A 249 -17.80 4.47 16.19
N LYS A 250 -17.51 5.23 17.26
CA LYS A 250 -18.47 5.55 18.32
C LYS A 250 -19.26 6.79 17.94
N LEU A 251 -20.57 6.65 17.79
CA LEU A 251 -21.49 7.74 17.46
C LEU A 251 -21.81 8.59 18.70
N ASP A 252 -22.34 9.79 18.51
CA ASP A 252 -22.70 10.73 19.60
C ASP A 252 -23.78 10.19 20.53
N ASN A 253 -24.65 9.30 20.05
CA ASN A 253 -25.65 8.61 20.86
C ASN A 253 -25.06 7.47 21.74
N GLY A 254 -23.72 7.26 21.68
CA GLY A 254 -22.99 6.26 22.44
C GLY A 254 -22.93 4.86 21.80
N SER A 255 -23.68 4.61 20.72
CA SER A 255 -23.59 3.34 19.99
C SER A 255 -22.30 3.22 19.18
N GLU A 256 -21.90 2.00 18.85
CA GLU A 256 -20.75 1.73 17.99
C GLU A 256 -21.20 1.15 16.66
N ARG A 257 -20.55 1.60 15.58
CA ARG A 257 -20.70 1.03 14.23
C ARG A 257 -19.37 0.47 13.74
N GLU A 258 -19.38 -0.75 13.27
CA GLU A 258 -18.24 -1.39 12.62
C GLU A 258 -18.35 -1.21 11.09
N ILE A 259 -17.26 -0.75 10.46
CA ILE A 259 -17.15 -0.50 9.03
C ILE A 259 -15.94 -1.24 8.46
N SER A 260 -16.16 -2.07 7.46
CA SER A 260 -15.09 -2.81 6.78
C SER A 260 -14.60 -2.12 5.50
N VAL A 261 -15.43 -1.24 4.92
CA VAL A 261 -15.13 -0.42 3.75
C VAL A 261 -15.74 0.96 3.94
N GLY A 262 -15.22 1.99 3.28
CA GLY A 262 -15.77 3.35 3.33
C GLY A 262 -14.70 4.39 3.01
N GLU A 263 -15.13 5.64 2.86
CA GLU A 263 -14.26 6.81 2.79
C GLU A 263 -14.30 7.55 4.13
N ILE A 264 -13.16 8.00 4.60
CA ILE A 264 -13.03 8.69 5.88
C ILE A 264 -12.55 10.12 5.64
N ILE A 265 -13.32 11.07 6.14
CA ILE A 265 -12.97 12.48 6.19
C ILE A 265 -12.72 12.83 7.65
N HIS A 266 -11.52 13.32 7.97
CA HIS A 266 -11.22 13.79 9.33
C HIS A 266 -11.87 15.14 9.55
N LEU A 267 -12.63 15.25 10.64
CA LEU A 267 -13.25 16.50 11.07
C LEU A 267 -12.27 17.27 11.96
N ARG A 268 -12.24 18.60 11.81
CA ARG A 268 -11.41 19.51 12.62
C ARG A 268 -12.08 19.83 13.94
#